data_36d9eb83616a698fc6b9dc36810a4129
#
_entry.id   36d9eb83616a698fc6b9dc36810a4129
#
_cell.length_a   1.000
_cell.length_b   1.000
_cell.length_c   1.000
_cell.angle_alpha   90.00
_cell.angle_beta   90.00
_cell.angle_gamma   90.00
#
_symmetry.space_group_name_H-M   'P 1'
#
loop_
_entity.id
_entity.type
_entity.pdbx_description
1 polymer ?
#
loop_
_entity_poly.entity_id
_entity_poly.type
_entity_poly.pdbx_seq_one_letter_code
_entity_poly.pdbx_strand_id
1 'polypeptide(L)'
;FGFSFNFNIQQQNFLGSGNTVGVGTQISDYSKNIFLQYENPYYTIDGVSRGYTLNYREFDYSSFGITDYNTASYGLSVSFGFPISEIQRLGFNIGYDHTELQSGGMAAREILDFLESEGDVFDTLKFQGYWTRATLNRGMFPTEGTLNQVQLQTTLPGSTLNYFRIDYKNEYYQPLPIGEDLVFKASSRIGYTGAFGDTDIPPYYENFYAGGPYSIKGYEANSLGPRITPVPCYGYVSADDYCPPLIDNNYDGTPDTPYYNQYASYRINRPIGGNVLLE
;
A
#
# COMPACT_ATOMS: atom_id res chain seq x y z
N PHE A 1 -19.18 9.33 -3.75
CA PHE A 1 -18.90 8.75 -5.09
C PHE A 1 -17.77 9.55 -5.71
N GLY A 2 -16.63 8.91 -5.94
CA GLY A 2 -15.45 9.53 -6.56
C GLY A 2 -15.41 9.27 -8.05
N PHE A 3 -14.70 10.11 -8.78
CA PHE A 3 -14.45 9.92 -10.20
C PHE A 3 -13.12 9.18 -10.37
N SER A 4 -13.08 8.16 -11.24
CA SER A 4 -11.83 7.49 -11.58
C SER A 4 -11.64 7.43 -13.09
N PHE A 5 -10.43 7.77 -13.54
CA PHE A 5 -10.00 7.66 -14.92
C PHE A 5 -8.89 6.62 -15.01
N ASN A 6 -9.05 5.66 -15.91
CA ASN A 6 -8.06 4.62 -16.14
C ASN A 6 -7.78 4.52 -17.64
N PHE A 7 -6.52 4.70 -18.01
CA PHE A 7 -6.05 4.57 -19.38
C PHE A 7 -4.83 3.65 -19.38
N ASN A 8 -4.87 2.61 -20.21
CA ASN A 8 -3.77 1.67 -20.36
C ASN A 8 -3.66 1.26 -21.83
N ILE A 9 -2.47 1.43 -22.38
CA ILE A 9 -2.09 0.91 -23.70
C ILE A 9 -0.94 -0.07 -23.48
N GLN A 10 -1.12 -1.28 -23.98
CA GLN A 10 -0.10 -2.31 -23.97
C GLN A 10 0.01 -2.92 -25.38
N GLN A 11 1.22 -2.95 -25.90
CA GLN A 11 1.53 -3.61 -27.15
C GLN A 11 2.43 -4.82 -26.89
N GLN A 12 1.89 -5.98 -27.13
CA GLN A 12 2.65 -7.23 -27.18
C GLN A 12 3.38 -7.32 -28.53
N ASN A 13 4.52 -7.99 -28.53
CA ASN A 13 5.37 -8.14 -29.72
C ASN A 13 5.73 -6.79 -30.35
N PHE A 14 6.19 -5.85 -29.52
CA PHE A 14 6.55 -4.49 -29.95
C PHE A 14 7.59 -4.53 -31.06
N LEU A 15 7.26 -3.95 -32.21
CA LEU A 15 8.09 -3.94 -33.43
C LEU A 15 8.57 -5.34 -33.88
N GLY A 16 7.83 -6.41 -33.61
CA GLY A 16 8.18 -7.77 -33.98
C GLY A 16 9.24 -8.41 -33.09
N SER A 17 9.62 -7.80 -31.97
CA SER A 17 10.69 -8.26 -31.08
C SER A 17 10.26 -9.35 -30.08
N GLY A 18 8.98 -9.66 -29.98
CA GLY A 18 8.44 -10.54 -28.94
C GLY A 18 8.29 -9.86 -27.56
N ASN A 19 8.77 -8.63 -27.42
CA ASN A 19 8.73 -7.89 -26.17
C ASN A 19 7.40 -7.13 -25.99
N THR A 20 7.03 -6.86 -24.76
CA THR A 20 5.84 -6.08 -24.42
C THR A 20 6.25 -4.70 -23.94
N VAL A 21 5.57 -3.69 -24.45
CA VAL A 21 5.67 -2.29 -23.95
C VAL A 21 4.30 -1.85 -23.51
N GLY A 22 4.23 -1.26 -22.33
CA GLY A 22 2.99 -0.74 -21.76
C GLY A 22 3.18 0.65 -21.17
N VAL A 23 2.18 1.50 -21.32
CA VAL A 23 2.06 2.77 -20.64
C VAL A 23 0.65 2.88 -20.09
N GLY A 24 0.53 3.31 -18.84
CA GLY A 24 -0.76 3.48 -18.21
C GLY A 24 -0.81 4.65 -17.25
N THR A 25 -2.01 5.14 -17.05
CA THR A 25 -2.32 6.12 -16.02
C THR A 25 -3.64 5.75 -15.35
N GLN A 26 -3.65 5.84 -14.04
CA GLN A 26 -4.83 5.67 -13.21
C GLN A 26 -4.94 6.87 -12.29
N ILE A 27 -6.03 7.59 -12.38
CA ILE A 27 -6.29 8.79 -11.59
C ILE A 27 -7.63 8.60 -10.88
N SER A 28 -7.64 8.82 -9.60
CA SER A 28 -8.84 8.87 -8.75
C SER A 28 -8.76 10.05 -7.80
N ASP A 29 -9.79 10.27 -7.00
CA ASP A 29 -9.83 11.37 -6.03
C ASP A 29 -8.71 11.27 -4.97
N TYR A 30 -8.21 10.06 -4.72
CA TYR A 30 -7.20 9.80 -3.68
C TYR A 30 -5.88 9.23 -4.22
N SER A 31 -5.78 8.93 -5.51
CA SER A 31 -4.53 8.38 -6.06
C SER A 31 -4.31 8.78 -7.51
N LYS A 32 -3.04 9.03 -7.84
CA LYS A 32 -2.55 9.14 -9.21
C LYS A 32 -1.42 8.13 -9.37
N ASN A 33 -1.48 7.33 -10.42
CA ASN A 33 -0.45 6.37 -10.75
C ASN A 33 -0.18 6.44 -12.26
N ILE A 34 1.06 6.68 -12.63
CA ILE A 34 1.53 6.70 -14.02
C ILE A 34 2.69 5.73 -14.11
N PHE A 35 2.66 4.86 -15.09
CA PHE A 35 3.73 3.89 -15.28
C PHE A 35 4.08 3.68 -16.74
N LEU A 36 5.33 3.38 -16.97
CA LEU A 36 5.89 2.88 -18.22
C LEU A 36 6.58 1.55 -17.92
N GLN A 37 6.23 0.51 -18.66
CA GLN A 37 6.83 -0.81 -18.50
C GLN A 37 7.32 -1.36 -19.83
N TYR A 38 8.42 -2.09 -19.74
CA TYR A 38 8.96 -2.90 -20.81
C TYR A 38 9.24 -4.29 -20.27
N GLU A 39 8.84 -5.33 -20.97
CA GLU A 39 9.03 -6.70 -20.55
C GLU A 39 9.52 -7.54 -21.74
N ASN A 40 10.59 -8.29 -21.50
CA ASN A 40 11.06 -9.36 -22.36
C ASN A 40 10.70 -10.70 -21.70
N PRO A 41 9.68 -11.42 -22.17
CA PRO A 41 9.21 -12.66 -21.55
C PRO A 41 10.18 -13.84 -21.74
N TYR A 42 11.08 -13.77 -22.72
CA TYR A 42 12.07 -14.79 -23.06
C TYR A 42 13.47 -14.19 -23.10
N TYR A 43 13.90 -13.56 -21.99
CA TYR A 43 15.25 -13.02 -21.87
C TYR A 43 16.31 -14.14 -21.96
N THR A 44 15.99 -15.33 -21.46
CA THR A 44 16.77 -16.54 -21.65
C THR A 44 15.94 -17.62 -22.36
N ILE A 45 16.61 -18.62 -22.91
CA ILE A 45 15.99 -19.76 -23.60
C ILE A 45 15.08 -20.54 -22.63
N ASP A 46 15.44 -20.59 -21.36
CA ASP A 46 14.71 -21.31 -20.31
C ASP A 46 13.44 -20.57 -19.84
N GLY A 47 13.06 -19.45 -20.50
CA GLY A 47 11.84 -18.72 -20.20
C GLY A 47 11.95 -17.75 -19.01
N VAL A 48 13.17 -17.35 -18.61
CA VAL A 48 13.34 -16.27 -17.64
C VAL A 48 12.90 -14.96 -18.29
N SER A 49 11.97 -14.26 -17.66
CA SER A 49 11.55 -12.94 -18.10
C SER A 49 12.38 -11.84 -17.43
N ARG A 50 12.53 -10.70 -18.13
CA ARG A 50 13.13 -9.48 -17.59
C ARG A 50 12.26 -8.28 -17.93
N GLY A 51 11.95 -7.49 -16.89
CA GLY A 51 11.16 -6.27 -17.02
C GLY A 51 11.90 -5.03 -16.52
N TYR A 52 11.48 -3.90 -17.02
CA TYR A 52 11.84 -2.56 -16.52
C TYR A 52 10.57 -1.77 -16.31
N THR A 53 10.46 -1.12 -15.16
CA THR A 53 9.30 -0.29 -14.83
C THR A 53 9.76 1.06 -14.33
N LEU A 54 9.21 2.12 -14.92
CA LEU A 54 9.28 3.48 -14.41
C LEU A 54 7.90 3.84 -13.92
N ASN A 55 7.78 4.34 -12.70
CA ASN A 55 6.50 4.70 -12.10
C ASN A 55 6.56 6.04 -11.36
N TYR A 56 5.46 6.74 -11.41
CA TYR A 56 5.13 7.87 -10.55
C TYR A 56 3.82 7.57 -9.84
N ARG A 57 3.78 7.76 -8.54
CA ARG A 57 2.59 7.54 -7.71
C ARG A 57 2.41 8.66 -6.71
N GLU A 58 1.21 9.19 -6.67
CA GLU A 58 0.71 10.05 -5.61
C GLU A 58 -0.41 9.32 -4.87
N PHE A 59 -0.47 9.40 -3.55
CA PHE A 59 -1.56 8.83 -2.77
C PHE A 59 -1.93 9.76 -1.61
N ASP A 60 -3.20 10.15 -1.56
CA ASP A 60 -3.80 10.94 -0.50
C ASP A 60 -4.55 10.02 0.46
N TYR A 61 -3.94 9.74 1.59
CA TYR A 61 -4.50 8.87 2.61
C TYR A 61 -5.69 9.51 3.34
N SER A 62 -5.73 10.85 3.41
CA SER A 62 -6.85 11.60 3.97
C SER A 62 -8.15 11.39 3.19
N SER A 63 -8.08 11.52 1.87
CA SER A 63 -9.21 11.28 0.97
C SER A 63 -9.64 9.81 0.93
N PHE A 64 -8.72 8.88 1.22
CA PHE A 64 -9.02 7.45 1.33
C PHE A 64 -9.63 7.04 2.68
N GLY A 65 -9.80 7.99 3.61
CA GLY A 65 -10.40 7.73 4.92
C GLY A 65 -9.41 7.24 5.99
N ILE A 66 -8.12 7.32 5.70
CA ILE A 66 -7.02 7.04 6.61
C ILE A 66 -6.55 8.34 7.28
N THR A 67 -5.44 8.35 7.97
CA THR A 67 -4.90 9.55 8.62
C THR A 67 -4.47 10.64 7.62
N ASP A 68 -4.34 11.87 8.08
CA ASP A 68 -4.13 13.06 7.25
C ASP A 68 -2.66 13.22 6.85
N TYR A 69 -2.27 12.52 5.80
CA TYR A 69 -1.00 12.67 5.10
C TYR A 69 -1.12 12.21 3.65
N ASN A 70 -0.19 12.66 2.81
CA ASN A 70 -0.06 12.23 1.43
C ASN A 70 1.38 11.81 1.14
N THR A 71 1.53 10.96 0.14
CA THR A 71 2.82 10.53 -0.38
C THR A 71 2.89 10.78 -1.87
N ALA A 72 4.05 11.27 -2.32
CA ALA A 72 4.41 11.30 -3.73
C ALA A 72 5.68 10.48 -3.93
N SER A 73 5.68 9.56 -4.88
CA SER A 73 6.85 8.73 -5.14
C SER A 73 7.09 8.54 -6.62
N TYR A 74 8.35 8.48 -6.99
CA TYR A 74 8.77 8.05 -8.31
C TYR A 74 9.87 6.99 -8.18
N GLY A 75 9.83 6.01 -9.07
CA GLY A 75 10.72 4.88 -8.97
C GLY A 75 11.08 4.28 -10.32
N LEU A 76 12.22 3.62 -10.32
CA LEU A 76 12.72 2.80 -11.40
C LEU A 76 13.02 1.41 -10.86
N SER A 77 12.56 0.37 -11.54
CA SER A 77 12.83 -1.00 -11.12
C SER A 77 13.14 -1.94 -12.28
N VAL A 78 13.89 -2.97 -11.95
CA VAL A 78 14.23 -4.10 -12.82
C VAL A 78 13.71 -5.38 -12.20
N SER A 79 12.92 -6.13 -12.95
CA SER A 79 12.31 -7.37 -12.49
C SER A 79 12.82 -8.57 -13.30
N PHE A 80 12.92 -9.72 -12.63
CA PHE A 80 13.21 -11.01 -13.23
C PHE A 80 12.18 -12.03 -12.78
N GLY A 81 11.63 -12.79 -13.72
CA GLY A 81 10.68 -13.87 -13.45
C GLY A 81 11.21 -15.21 -13.89
N PHE A 82 11.13 -16.19 -13.01
CA PHE A 82 11.65 -17.56 -13.22
C PHE A 82 10.48 -18.55 -13.15
N PRO A 83 10.12 -19.20 -14.26
CA PRO A 83 9.19 -20.33 -14.24
C PRO A 83 9.91 -21.57 -13.66
N ILE A 84 9.64 -21.89 -12.38
CA ILE A 84 10.25 -23.09 -11.74
C ILE A 84 9.56 -24.35 -12.22
N SER A 85 8.24 -24.30 -12.39
CA SER A 85 7.42 -25.38 -12.92
C SER A 85 6.13 -24.81 -13.52
N GLU A 86 5.27 -25.66 -14.07
CA GLU A 86 3.96 -25.27 -14.61
C GLU A 86 3.05 -24.59 -13.57
N ILE A 87 3.23 -24.97 -12.30
CA ILE A 87 2.43 -24.47 -11.18
C ILE A 87 3.16 -23.50 -10.25
N GLN A 88 4.47 -23.24 -10.47
CA GLN A 88 5.28 -22.43 -9.58
C GLN A 88 6.08 -21.38 -10.34
N ARG A 89 6.06 -20.16 -9.82
CA ARG A 89 6.86 -19.04 -10.33
C ARG A 89 7.57 -18.35 -9.17
N LEU A 90 8.82 -18.01 -9.40
CA LEU A 90 9.64 -17.17 -8.53
C LEU A 90 9.98 -15.88 -9.28
N GLY A 91 10.05 -14.76 -8.61
CA GLY A 91 10.54 -13.54 -9.23
C GLY A 91 11.20 -12.62 -8.23
N PHE A 92 12.03 -11.72 -8.77
CA PHE A 92 12.74 -10.70 -8.04
C PHE A 92 12.56 -9.36 -8.72
N ASN A 93 12.48 -8.32 -7.91
CA ASN A 93 12.49 -6.94 -8.35
C ASN A 93 13.52 -6.18 -7.52
N ILE A 94 14.37 -5.41 -8.17
CA ILE A 94 15.27 -4.45 -7.53
C ILE A 94 14.91 -3.08 -8.09
N GLY A 95 14.60 -2.15 -7.21
CA GLY A 95 14.18 -0.81 -7.58
C GLY A 95 14.78 0.26 -6.68
N TYR A 96 14.81 1.45 -7.21
CA TYR A 96 15.05 2.69 -6.48
C TYR A 96 13.74 3.47 -6.45
N ASP A 97 13.32 3.88 -5.27
CA ASP A 97 12.16 4.73 -5.04
C ASP A 97 12.59 5.98 -4.27
N HIS A 98 12.21 7.13 -4.79
CA HIS A 98 12.23 8.40 -4.07
C HIS A 98 10.81 8.70 -3.62
N THR A 99 10.61 8.90 -2.32
CA THR A 99 9.28 9.13 -1.73
C THR A 99 9.32 10.37 -0.87
N GLU A 100 8.40 11.29 -1.13
CA GLU A 100 8.12 12.46 -0.29
C GLU A 100 6.84 12.21 0.50
N LEU A 101 6.87 12.47 1.80
CA LEU A 101 5.73 12.38 2.70
C LEU A 101 5.38 13.77 3.20
N GLN A 102 4.14 14.20 2.97
CA GLN A 102 3.64 15.49 3.43
C GLN A 102 2.52 15.28 4.44
N SER A 103 2.66 15.86 5.62
CA SER A 103 1.60 15.86 6.63
C SER A 103 0.54 16.90 6.30
N GLY A 104 -0.73 16.55 6.48
CA GLY A 104 -1.83 17.52 6.46
C GLY A 104 -1.91 18.30 7.76
N GLY A 105 -2.76 19.35 7.77
CA GLY A 105 -2.96 20.22 8.94
C GLY A 105 -3.59 19.51 10.17
N MET A 106 -4.05 18.27 10.01
CA MET A 106 -4.63 17.44 11.09
C MET A 106 -3.90 16.08 11.16
N ALA A 107 -2.62 16.06 10.89
CA ALA A 107 -1.81 14.85 10.96
C ALA A 107 -1.85 14.23 12.37
N ALA A 108 -1.80 12.91 12.43
CA ALA A 108 -1.69 12.18 13.68
C ALA A 108 -0.33 12.43 14.35
N ARG A 109 -0.30 12.33 15.69
CA ARG A 109 0.95 12.47 16.45
C ARG A 109 2.02 11.50 15.93
N GLU A 110 1.65 10.27 15.67
CA GLU A 110 2.54 9.23 15.17
C GLU A 110 3.19 9.61 13.85
N ILE A 111 2.47 10.32 12.96
CA ILE A 111 3.02 10.81 11.69
C ILE A 111 3.99 11.96 11.93
N LEU A 112 3.67 12.87 12.84
CA LEU A 112 4.55 13.99 13.18
C LEU A 112 5.83 13.51 13.86
N ASP A 113 5.72 12.58 14.82
CA ASP A 113 6.86 11.97 15.50
C ASP A 113 7.77 11.22 14.51
N PHE A 114 7.17 10.53 13.52
CA PHE A 114 7.90 9.87 12.44
C PHE A 114 8.64 10.88 11.54
N LEU A 115 7.99 11.97 11.15
CA LEU A 115 8.60 13.03 10.35
C LEU A 115 9.72 13.75 11.10
N GLU A 116 9.60 13.91 12.43
CA GLU A 116 10.63 14.51 13.26
C GLU A 116 11.86 13.59 13.39
N SER A 117 11.64 12.26 13.48
CA SER A 117 12.73 11.29 13.63
C SER A 117 13.42 10.92 12.32
N GLU A 118 12.66 10.68 11.27
CA GLU A 118 13.16 10.09 10.02
C GLU A 118 13.20 11.10 8.85
N GLY A 119 12.53 12.27 8.99
CA GLY A 119 12.40 13.27 7.92
C GLY A 119 11.19 13.03 7.04
N ASP A 120 11.11 13.79 5.94
CA ASP A 120 9.98 13.83 5.00
C ASP A 120 10.32 13.30 3.60
N VAL A 121 11.60 13.11 3.30
CA VAL A 121 12.10 12.65 1.99
C VAL A 121 12.92 11.37 2.17
N PHE A 122 12.55 10.33 1.43
CA PHE A 122 13.13 9.01 1.58
C PHE A 122 13.61 8.46 0.22
N ASP A 123 14.91 8.21 0.17
CA ASP A 123 15.56 7.51 -0.94
C ASP A 123 15.77 6.05 -0.57
N THR A 124 15.10 5.13 -1.24
CA THR A 124 15.13 3.72 -0.87
C THR A 124 15.50 2.84 -2.04
N LEU A 125 16.51 1.99 -1.83
CA LEU A 125 16.78 0.84 -2.69
C LEU A 125 15.99 -0.34 -2.15
N LYS A 126 15.03 -0.85 -2.94
CA LYS A 126 14.13 -1.94 -2.55
C LYS A 126 14.49 -3.22 -3.29
N PHE A 127 14.54 -4.30 -2.54
CA PHE A 127 14.51 -5.65 -3.08
C PHE A 127 13.15 -6.26 -2.77
N GLN A 128 12.50 -6.84 -3.77
CA GLN A 128 11.25 -7.56 -3.62
C GLN A 128 11.42 -8.96 -4.22
N GLY A 129 11.06 -9.97 -3.43
CA GLY A 129 10.97 -11.35 -3.88
C GLY A 129 9.52 -11.81 -3.84
N TYR A 130 9.08 -12.55 -4.82
CA TYR A 130 7.76 -13.18 -4.80
C TYR A 130 7.83 -14.63 -5.24
N TRP A 131 7.06 -15.47 -4.59
CA TRP A 131 6.84 -16.84 -4.96
C TRP A 131 5.35 -17.12 -5.05
N THR A 132 4.94 -17.76 -6.12
CA THR A 132 3.55 -18.14 -6.35
C THR A 132 3.47 -19.60 -6.71
N ARG A 133 2.57 -20.33 -6.05
CA ARG A 133 2.18 -21.69 -6.42
C ARG A 133 0.67 -21.73 -6.64
N ALA A 134 0.25 -22.08 -7.85
CA ALA A 134 -1.15 -22.16 -8.24
C ALA A 134 -1.46 -23.56 -8.80
N THR A 135 -2.35 -24.28 -8.12
CA THR A 135 -2.89 -25.57 -8.57
C THR A 135 -4.35 -25.46 -8.96
N LEU A 136 -4.83 -24.23 -9.19
CA LEU A 136 -6.21 -23.95 -9.53
C LEU A 136 -6.58 -24.60 -10.88
N ASN A 137 -7.74 -25.24 -10.94
CA ASN A 137 -8.25 -25.89 -12.15
C ASN A 137 -8.60 -24.90 -13.28
N ARG A 138 -8.85 -23.61 -12.94
CA ARG A 138 -9.13 -22.54 -13.91
C ARG A 138 -8.82 -21.16 -13.30
N GLY A 139 -8.51 -20.17 -14.16
CA GLY A 139 -8.15 -18.81 -13.73
C GLY A 139 -9.32 -17.95 -13.29
N MET A 140 -10.50 -18.16 -13.90
CA MET A 140 -11.74 -17.47 -13.51
C MET A 140 -12.69 -18.45 -12.84
N PHE A 141 -13.23 -18.05 -11.67
CA PHE A 141 -14.13 -18.86 -10.86
C PHE A 141 -13.61 -20.27 -10.60
N PRO A 142 -12.44 -20.41 -9.95
CA PRO A 142 -11.88 -21.72 -9.64
C PRO A 142 -12.81 -22.50 -8.72
N THR A 143 -12.91 -23.79 -8.97
CA THR A 143 -13.74 -24.70 -8.16
C THR A 143 -12.92 -25.67 -7.35
N GLU A 144 -11.64 -25.86 -7.71
CA GLU A 144 -10.74 -26.81 -7.05
C GLU A 144 -9.31 -26.30 -7.10
N GLY A 145 -8.53 -26.62 -6.07
CA GLY A 145 -7.11 -26.33 -5.99
C GLY A 145 -6.74 -25.27 -4.96
N THR A 146 -5.48 -24.86 -4.99
CA THR A 146 -4.90 -23.91 -4.05
C THR A 146 -4.10 -22.84 -4.77
N LEU A 147 -4.12 -21.63 -4.22
CA LEU A 147 -3.21 -20.54 -4.58
C LEU A 147 -2.41 -20.15 -3.33
N ASN A 148 -1.11 -20.22 -3.39
CA ASN A 148 -0.21 -19.74 -2.36
C ASN A 148 0.68 -18.67 -2.94
N GLN A 149 0.78 -17.54 -2.27
CA GLN A 149 1.63 -16.43 -2.66
C GLN A 149 2.41 -15.95 -1.43
N VAL A 150 3.71 -15.80 -1.59
CA VAL A 150 4.61 -15.17 -0.62
C VAL A 150 5.24 -13.97 -1.31
N GLN A 151 5.21 -12.84 -0.66
CA GLN A 151 5.92 -11.64 -1.07
C GLN A 151 6.81 -11.18 0.07
N LEU A 152 8.07 -10.97 -0.21
CA LEU A 152 9.05 -10.36 0.68
C LEU A 152 9.51 -9.05 0.04
N GLN A 153 9.50 -7.98 0.82
CA GLN A 153 10.09 -6.71 0.46
C GLN A 153 11.09 -6.33 1.55
N THR A 154 12.25 -5.83 1.17
CA THR A 154 13.23 -5.28 2.10
C THR A 154 13.98 -4.15 1.45
N THR A 155 14.40 -3.18 2.25
CA THR A 155 15.31 -2.14 1.80
C THR A 155 16.76 -2.66 1.84
N LEU A 156 17.58 -2.14 0.95
CA LEU A 156 19.01 -2.49 0.85
C LEU A 156 19.87 -1.40 1.48
N PRO A 157 21.12 -1.72 1.85
CA PRO A 157 22.06 -0.74 2.39
C PRO A 157 22.22 0.49 1.49
N GLY A 158 22.24 1.66 2.09
CA GLY A 158 22.23 2.95 1.39
C GLY A 158 20.86 3.59 1.24
N SER A 159 19.81 2.92 1.74
CA SER A 159 18.48 3.50 1.87
C SER A 159 18.37 4.43 3.07
N THR A 160 17.55 5.47 2.97
CA THR A 160 17.23 6.37 4.08
C THR A 160 16.45 5.64 5.18
N LEU A 161 15.49 4.77 4.78
CA LEU A 161 14.73 3.95 5.71
C LEU A 161 15.09 2.48 5.55
N ASN A 162 15.22 1.78 6.68
CA ASN A 162 15.52 0.36 6.74
C ASN A 162 14.33 -0.41 7.30
N TYR A 163 13.62 -1.11 6.43
CA TYR A 163 12.46 -1.91 6.82
C TYR A 163 12.32 -3.15 5.93
N PHE A 164 11.52 -4.10 6.40
CA PHE A 164 11.11 -5.25 5.64
C PHE A 164 9.62 -5.49 5.80
N ARG A 165 9.02 -6.12 4.80
CA ARG A 165 7.62 -6.51 4.77
C ARG A 165 7.48 -7.90 4.21
N ILE A 166 6.72 -8.74 4.89
CA ILE A 166 6.37 -10.08 4.45
C ILE A 166 4.84 -10.15 4.34
N ASP A 167 4.35 -10.67 3.23
CA ASP A 167 2.93 -10.89 2.98
C ASP A 167 2.75 -12.32 2.46
N TYR A 168 1.95 -13.11 3.14
CA TYR A 168 1.56 -14.46 2.71
C TYR A 168 0.07 -14.51 2.49
N LYS A 169 -0.34 -14.96 1.31
CA LYS A 169 -1.73 -15.18 0.93
C LYS A 169 -1.96 -16.62 0.53
N ASN A 170 -3.01 -17.22 1.08
CA ASN A 170 -3.48 -18.54 0.71
C ASN A 170 -4.95 -18.48 0.30
N GLU A 171 -5.31 -19.18 -0.76
CA GLU A 171 -6.68 -19.46 -1.16
C GLU A 171 -6.82 -20.96 -1.41
N TYR A 172 -7.90 -21.55 -0.90
CA TYR A 172 -8.24 -22.96 -1.05
C TYR A 172 -9.65 -23.09 -1.59
N TYR A 173 -9.83 -23.90 -2.60
CA TYR A 173 -11.10 -24.17 -3.25
C TYR A 173 -11.36 -25.67 -3.28
N GLN A 174 -12.57 -26.08 -2.89
CA GLN A 174 -13.02 -27.46 -2.92
C GLN A 174 -14.50 -27.55 -3.30
N PRO A 175 -14.87 -28.35 -4.30
CA PRO A 175 -16.27 -28.62 -4.61
C PRO A 175 -16.91 -29.39 -3.43
N LEU A 176 -18.12 -29.00 -3.06
CA LEU A 176 -18.87 -29.68 -2.01
C LEU A 176 -19.76 -30.74 -2.65
N PRO A 177 -19.93 -31.93 -1.99
CA PRO A 177 -20.76 -33.00 -2.51
C PRO A 177 -22.28 -32.74 -2.38
N ILE A 178 -22.66 -31.48 -2.15
CA ILE A 178 -24.04 -31.04 -1.92
C ILE A 178 -24.45 -30.12 -3.07
N GLY A 179 -24.73 -30.70 -4.25
CA GLY A 179 -25.10 -29.94 -5.46
C GLY A 179 -23.91 -29.72 -6.42
N GLU A 180 -24.22 -29.53 -7.70
CA GLU A 180 -23.21 -29.50 -8.77
C GLU A 180 -22.38 -28.21 -8.82
N ASP A 181 -22.87 -27.11 -8.24
CA ASP A 181 -22.27 -25.77 -8.35
C ASP A 181 -21.76 -25.17 -7.01
N LEU A 182 -21.81 -25.95 -5.92
CA LEU A 182 -21.42 -25.41 -4.63
C LEU A 182 -19.92 -25.62 -4.35
N VAL A 183 -19.19 -24.52 -4.20
CA VAL A 183 -17.73 -24.51 -3.94
C VAL A 183 -17.44 -23.90 -2.58
N PHE A 184 -16.73 -24.63 -1.74
CA PHE A 184 -16.14 -24.10 -0.52
C PHE A 184 -14.88 -23.30 -0.87
N LYS A 185 -14.83 -22.04 -0.41
CA LYS A 185 -13.64 -21.20 -0.50
C LYS A 185 -13.18 -20.83 0.89
N ALA A 186 -11.91 -21.11 1.20
CA ALA A 186 -11.21 -20.58 2.36
C ALA A 186 -10.08 -19.67 1.88
N SER A 187 -9.91 -18.52 2.51
CA SER A 187 -8.80 -17.60 2.22
C SER A 187 -8.19 -17.12 3.51
N SER A 188 -6.88 -16.98 3.54
CA SER A 188 -6.14 -16.37 4.64
C SER A 188 -5.06 -15.46 4.11
N ARG A 189 -4.77 -14.40 4.85
CA ARG A 189 -3.67 -13.48 4.59
C ARG A 189 -2.95 -13.16 5.90
N ILE A 190 -1.63 -13.27 5.88
CA ILE A 190 -0.78 -12.97 7.02
C ILE A 190 0.29 -12.00 6.54
N GLY A 191 0.42 -10.88 7.23
CA GLY A 191 1.40 -9.86 6.90
C GLY A 191 2.16 -9.37 8.13
N TYR A 192 3.41 -9.00 7.93
CA TYR A 192 4.24 -8.37 8.94
C TYR A 192 5.17 -7.36 8.30
N THR A 193 5.25 -6.17 8.91
CA THR A 193 6.19 -5.12 8.56
C THR A 193 7.03 -4.78 9.78
N GLY A 194 8.34 -4.71 9.63
CA GLY A 194 9.27 -4.37 10.71
C GLY A 194 10.37 -3.46 10.23
N ALA A 195 10.91 -2.65 11.14
CA ALA A 195 12.08 -1.84 10.92
C ALA A 195 13.35 -2.58 11.38
N PHE A 196 14.50 -2.18 10.87
CA PHE A 196 15.81 -2.68 11.29
C PHE A 196 16.89 -1.60 11.12
N GLY A 197 18.08 -1.84 11.67
CA GLY A 197 19.19 -0.88 11.58
C GLY A 197 18.92 0.40 12.36
N ASP A 198 19.07 1.53 11.70
CA ASP A 198 18.93 2.86 12.30
C ASP A 198 17.48 3.39 12.27
N THR A 199 16.55 2.66 11.65
CA THR A 199 15.14 3.02 11.58
C THR A 199 14.37 2.34 12.71
N ASP A 200 13.72 3.10 13.57
CA ASP A 200 12.99 2.59 14.73
C ASP A 200 11.58 2.12 14.38
N ILE A 201 10.90 2.82 13.49
CA ILE A 201 9.50 2.58 13.13
C ILE A 201 9.38 2.39 11.61
N PRO A 202 8.73 1.32 11.13
CA PRO A 202 8.50 1.15 9.70
C PRO A 202 7.58 2.26 9.18
N PRO A 203 7.74 2.70 7.93
CA PRO A 203 6.94 3.78 7.37
C PRO A 203 5.45 3.43 7.33
N TYR A 204 4.60 4.33 7.75
CA TYR A 204 3.14 4.12 7.86
C TYR A 204 2.46 3.79 6.52
N TYR A 205 3.01 4.25 5.41
CA TYR A 205 2.50 3.91 4.08
C TYR A 205 2.74 2.44 3.67
N GLU A 206 3.55 1.69 4.44
CA GLU A 206 3.74 0.25 4.28
C GLU A 206 2.91 -0.58 5.27
N ASN A 207 2.12 0.05 6.13
CA ASN A 207 1.25 -0.62 7.08
C ASN A 207 0.12 -1.39 6.37
N PHE A 208 -0.44 -2.36 7.09
CA PHE A 208 -1.59 -3.13 6.65
C PHE A 208 -2.87 -2.50 7.17
N TYR A 209 -3.91 -2.56 6.36
CA TYR A 209 -5.26 -2.12 6.66
C TYR A 209 -6.23 -3.28 6.46
N ALA A 210 -7.23 -3.39 7.33
CA ALA A 210 -8.24 -4.44 7.26
C ALA A 210 -9.64 -3.86 7.47
N GLY A 211 -10.65 -4.59 7.00
CA GLY A 211 -12.06 -4.21 6.98
C GLY A 211 -12.55 -3.86 5.58
N GLY A 212 -13.83 -4.04 5.36
CA GLY A 212 -14.50 -3.76 4.09
C GLY A 212 -14.82 -4.99 3.25
N PRO A 213 -15.48 -4.81 2.10
CA PRO A 213 -16.04 -5.89 1.29
C PRO A 213 -14.99 -6.84 0.69
N TYR A 214 -13.74 -6.38 0.55
CA TYR A 214 -12.64 -7.15 -0.03
C TYR A 214 -11.69 -7.75 1.02
N SER A 215 -11.92 -7.46 2.31
CA SER A 215 -11.14 -7.94 3.45
C SER A 215 -12.11 -8.61 4.43
N ILE A 216 -12.37 -8.02 5.57
CA ILE A 216 -13.28 -8.56 6.58
C ILE A 216 -14.66 -7.92 6.43
N LYS A 217 -15.62 -8.70 5.92
CA LYS A 217 -16.98 -8.23 5.68
C LYS A 217 -17.69 -7.88 6.99
N GLY A 218 -18.57 -6.87 6.94
CA GLY A 218 -19.31 -6.38 8.11
C GLY A 218 -18.62 -5.22 8.82
N TYR A 219 -17.40 -4.86 8.43
CA TYR A 219 -16.69 -3.69 8.90
C TYR A 219 -16.55 -2.64 7.77
N GLU A 220 -16.47 -1.39 8.15
CA GLU A 220 -16.15 -0.30 7.22
C GLU A 220 -14.74 -0.50 6.64
N ALA A 221 -14.52 -0.02 5.41
CA ALA A 221 -13.23 -0.15 4.74
C ALA A 221 -12.11 0.46 5.59
N ASN A 222 -11.02 -0.28 5.74
CA ASN A 222 -9.81 0.10 6.51
C ASN A 222 -10.08 0.44 7.98
N SER A 223 -11.22 0.05 8.55
CA SER A 223 -11.63 0.48 9.89
C SER A 223 -11.05 -0.34 11.04
N LEU A 224 -10.42 -1.47 10.74
CA LEU A 224 -9.82 -2.35 11.75
C LEU A 224 -8.34 -2.03 11.97
N GLY A 225 -7.88 -2.16 13.21
CA GLY A 225 -6.48 -1.96 13.59
C GLY A 225 -6.24 -0.73 14.48
N PRO A 226 -4.98 -0.36 14.68
CA PRO A 226 -4.59 0.79 15.48
C PRO A 226 -5.19 2.09 14.99
N ARG A 227 -5.47 3.00 15.92
CA ARG A 227 -6.06 4.31 15.67
C ARG A 227 -5.05 5.41 15.95
N ILE A 228 -5.22 6.55 15.29
CA ILE A 228 -4.40 7.72 15.49
C ILE A 228 -4.57 8.30 16.89
N THR A 229 -3.50 8.89 17.40
CA THR A 229 -3.55 9.80 18.55
C THR A 229 -3.69 11.23 18.03
N PRO A 230 -4.82 11.90 18.28
CA PRO A 230 -5.01 13.28 17.82
C PRO A 230 -4.04 14.21 18.53
N VAL A 231 -3.43 15.13 17.78
CA VAL A 231 -2.64 16.22 18.36
C VAL A 231 -3.58 17.33 18.78
N PRO A 232 -3.66 17.70 20.07
CA PRO A 232 -4.42 18.86 20.48
C PRO A 232 -3.76 20.12 19.92
N CYS A 233 -4.54 20.97 19.30
CA CYS A 233 -4.09 22.27 18.84
C CYS A 233 -3.84 23.18 20.05
N TYR A 234 -2.59 23.29 20.49
CA TYR A 234 -2.15 24.24 21.49
C TYR A 234 -1.33 25.35 20.83
N GLY A 235 -1.82 26.59 20.92
CA GLY A 235 -1.07 27.79 20.54
C GLY A 235 -1.57 28.50 19.28
N TYR A 236 -1.00 29.66 19.02
CA TYR A 236 -1.26 30.46 17.82
C TYR A 236 -0.71 29.72 16.61
N VAL A 237 -1.61 29.23 15.81
CA VAL A 237 -1.28 28.62 14.51
C VAL A 237 -1.40 29.71 13.46
N SER A 238 -0.49 29.72 12.48
CA SER A 238 -0.55 30.71 11.39
C SER A 238 -1.85 30.56 10.61
N ALA A 239 -2.25 31.59 9.85
CA ALA A 239 -3.54 31.63 9.14
C ALA A 239 -3.74 30.49 8.12
N ASP A 240 -2.69 29.76 7.79
CA ASP A 240 -2.69 28.64 6.85
C ASP A 240 -2.81 27.27 7.54
N ASP A 241 -2.67 27.20 8.86
CA ASP A 241 -2.81 25.96 9.62
C ASP A 241 -4.26 25.79 10.08
N TYR A 242 -4.92 24.75 9.66
CA TYR A 242 -6.34 24.48 9.87
C TYR A 242 -6.64 23.89 11.26
N CYS A 243 -6.10 24.52 12.30
CA CYS A 243 -6.59 24.32 13.66
C CYS A 243 -7.71 25.33 13.94
N PRO A 244 -8.91 24.88 14.32
CA PRO A 244 -9.94 25.83 14.72
C PRO A 244 -9.44 26.69 15.89
N PRO A 245 -9.74 27.99 15.93
CA PRO A 245 -9.28 28.85 17.00
C PRO A 245 -9.75 28.30 18.36
N LEU A 246 -8.86 28.29 19.34
CA LEU A 246 -9.19 27.96 20.71
C LEU A 246 -10.21 28.96 21.19
N ILE A 247 -11.31 28.48 21.76
CA ILE A 247 -12.34 29.35 22.29
C ILE A 247 -11.99 29.66 23.76
N ASP A 248 -11.76 30.92 24.02
CA ASP A 248 -11.72 31.50 25.36
C ASP A 248 -13.17 31.85 25.74
N ASN A 249 -13.84 30.98 26.50
CA ASN A 249 -15.24 31.14 26.89
C ASN A 249 -15.42 32.15 28.04
N ASN A 250 -14.35 32.46 28.76
CA ASN A 250 -14.39 33.34 29.93
C ASN A 250 -13.69 34.69 29.70
N TYR A 251 -13.12 34.89 28.50
CA TYR A 251 -12.42 36.12 28.07
C TYR A 251 -11.23 36.52 28.96
N ASP A 252 -10.56 35.55 29.59
CA ASP A 252 -9.38 35.82 30.42
C ASP A 252 -8.05 35.82 29.65
N GLY A 253 -8.11 35.58 28.33
CA GLY A 253 -6.96 35.53 27.43
C GLY A 253 -6.27 34.18 27.42
N THR A 254 -6.77 33.17 28.13
CA THR A 254 -6.28 31.78 28.09
C THR A 254 -7.37 30.89 27.52
N PRO A 255 -7.02 30.05 26.50
CA PRO A 255 -8.00 29.14 25.92
C PRO A 255 -8.44 28.07 26.94
N ASP A 256 -9.72 28.00 27.26
CA ASP A 256 -10.25 27.12 28.31
C ASP A 256 -10.32 25.64 27.89
N THR A 257 -10.60 25.39 26.62
CA THR A 257 -10.73 24.01 26.11
C THR A 257 -10.36 23.93 24.65
N PRO A 258 -9.72 22.83 24.21
CA PRO A 258 -9.65 22.53 22.80
C PRO A 258 -11.08 22.40 22.27
N TYR A 259 -11.40 23.14 21.21
CA TYR A 259 -12.71 23.08 20.57
C TYR A 259 -12.92 21.66 19.99
N TYR A 260 -13.61 20.81 20.76
CA TYR A 260 -14.15 19.56 20.24
C TYR A 260 -15.37 19.89 19.37
N ASN A 261 -15.11 20.28 18.12
CA ASN A 261 -16.15 20.35 17.13
C ASN A 261 -16.71 18.94 16.91
N GLN A 262 -18.01 18.82 16.73
CA GLN A 262 -18.71 17.59 16.35
C GLN A 262 -18.09 16.91 15.11
N TYR A 263 -17.40 17.68 14.27
CA TYR A 263 -16.60 17.20 13.14
C TYR A 263 -15.20 16.69 13.55
N ALA A 264 -14.64 17.12 14.67
CA ALA A 264 -13.37 16.60 15.18
C ALA A 264 -13.52 15.17 15.69
N SER A 265 -14.66 14.80 16.28
CA SER A 265 -14.93 13.43 16.74
C SER A 265 -14.93 12.41 15.60
N TYR A 266 -15.36 12.78 14.40
CA TYR A 266 -15.33 11.93 13.22
C TYR A 266 -13.90 11.73 12.69
N ARG A 267 -13.00 12.69 12.91
CA ARG A 267 -11.59 12.62 12.45
C ARG A 267 -10.65 12.00 13.49
N ILE A 268 -11.00 12.02 14.78
CA ILE A 268 -10.18 11.49 15.88
C ILE A 268 -10.03 9.97 15.83
N ASN A 269 -10.90 9.25 15.14
CA ASN A 269 -10.93 7.79 15.16
C ASN A 269 -10.48 7.16 13.83
N ARG A 270 -9.60 7.82 13.09
CA ARG A 270 -9.08 7.29 11.83
C ARG A 270 -8.05 6.19 12.05
N PRO A 271 -8.01 5.16 11.20
CA PRO A 271 -7.00 4.12 11.27
C PRO A 271 -5.65 4.64 10.80
N ILE A 272 -4.58 4.17 11.43
CA ILE A 272 -3.19 4.42 11.01
C ILE A 272 -2.57 3.19 10.36
N GLY A 273 -3.32 2.07 10.36
CA GLY A 273 -2.82 0.77 9.94
C GLY A 273 -1.96 0.10 11.01
N GLY A 274 -1.68 -1.16 10.81
CA GLY A 274 -0.85 -1.96 11.71
C GLY A 274 0.32 -2.61 11.00
N ASN A 275 1.36 -2.89 11.73
CA ASN A 275 2.53 -3.62 11.24
C ASN A 275 2.31 -5.14 11.20
N VAL A 276 1.18 -5.64 11.68
CA VAL A 276 0.76 -7.04 11.62
C VAL A 276 -0.62 -7.15 10.99
N LEU A 277 -0.78 -8.09 10.09
CA LEU A 277 -2.06 -8.48 9.50
C LEU A 277 -2.31 -9.96 9.71
N LEU A 278 -3.50 -10.31 10.17
CA LEU A 278 -4.02 -11.67 10.22
C LEU A 278 -5.50 -11.65 9.79
N GLU A 279 -5.79 -12.22 8.64
CA GLU A 279 -7.13 -12.35 8.05
C GLU A 279 -7.48 -13.80 7.77
#